data_29095cab22ed38bf498c071c76d3f091
#
_entry.id   29095cab22ed38bf498c071c76d3f091
#
_cell.length_a   1.000
_cell.length_b   1.000
_cell.length_c   1.000
_cell.angle_alpha   90.00
_cell.angle_beta   90.00
_cell.angle_gamma   90.00
#
_symmetry.space_group_name_H-M   'P 1'
#
loop_
_entity.id
_entity.type
_entity.pdbx_description
1 polymer ?
#
loop_
_entity_poly.entity_id
_entity_poly.type
_entity_poly.pdbx_seq_one_letter_code
_entity_poly.pdbx_strand_id
1 'polypeptide(L)'
;GGKTWVLAASGANSMTGGRHIVHYPSELNEAYVGLRYDSIFTGIANQNLKYHKDDVQTEMEKLKGDLVIKYYPTKSASVNTLSAHLKRITTLGTEVDMVVVDYADILKDTGGSREVRHALGNIYEDLRGLAGEFQIPIWTASQANRSALDEDVIEATKVSESYQKIMTADFVMSLSRKVEDKIGNTGRFHVIKNRFGPDGMTFPAKVNTNTGKMEIFEGNSVGGK
;
A
#
# COMPACT_ATOMS: atom_id res chain seq x y z
N GLY A 1 -0.56 6.88 11.36
CA GLY A 1 -0.95 6.47 10.03
C GLY A 1 0.07 6.91 8.98
N GLY A 2 0.09 6.22 7.88
CA GLY A 2 0.98 6.47 6.74
C GLY A 2 0.77 5.39 5.68
N LYS A 3 -0.01 4.35 6.01
CA LYS A 3 -0.27 3.19 5.15
C LYS A 3 -0.75 3.57 3.76
N THR A 4 -1.86 4.30 3.68
CA THR A 4 -2.43 4.75 2.39
C THR A 4 -1.45 5.61 1.60
N TRP A 5 -0.62 6.43 2.27
CA TRP A 5 0.40 7.22 1.59
C TRP A 5 1.53 6.34 1.02
N VAL A 6 1.96 5.30 1.75
CA VAL A 6 2.97 4.34 1.24
C VAL A 6 2.41 3.58 0.04
N LEU A 7 1.17 3.11 0.13
CA LEU A 7 0.52 2.40 -0.96
C LEU A 7 0.33 3.28 -2.19
N ALA A 8 -0.14 4.52 -2.02
CA ALA A 8 -0.27 5.47 -3.12
C ALA A 8 1.09 5.84 -3.73
N ALA A 9 2.13 6.05 -2.90
CA ALA A 9 3.48 6.33 -3.38
C ALA A 9 4.07 5.15 -4.18
N SER A 10 3.83 3.91 -3.77
CA SER A 10 4.25 2.71 -4.51
C SER A 10 3.56 2.64 -5.88
N GLY A 11 2.25 2.90 -5.92
CA GLY A 11 1.49 2.98 -7.17
C GLY A 11 1.98 4.09 -8.09
N ALA A 12 2.14 5.31 -7.55
CA ALA A 12 2.62 6.46 -8.30
C ALA A 12 4.03 6.24 -8.89
N ASN A 13 4.94 5.67 -8.10
CA ASN A 13 6.29 5.32 -8.59
C ASN A 13 6.24 4.32 -9.75
N SER A 14 5.36 3.33 -9.66
CA SER A 14 5.17 2.35 -10.74
C SER A 14 4.58 3.00 -12.01
N MET A 15 3.63 3.95 -11.87
CA MET A 15 3.08 4.73 -13.00
C MET A 15 4.14 5.59 -13.69
N THR A 16 5.08 6.17 -12.94
CA THR A 16 6.23 6.90 -13.51
C THR A 16 7.07 5.99 -14.41
N GLY A 17 7.16 4.70 -14.08
CA GLY A 17 7.78 3.67 -14.90
C GLY A 17 6.90 3.14 -16.06
N GLY A 18 5.73 3.75 -16.30
CA GLY A 18 4.81 3.36 -17.38
C GLY A 18 3.91 2.17 -17.04
N ARG A 19 3.70 1.86 -15.75
CA ARG A 19 2.86 0.75 -15.31
C ARG A 19 1.42 1.19 -15.06
N HIS A 20 0.48 0.29 -15.32
CA HIS A 20 -0.96 0.50 -15.14
C HIS A 20 -1.41 -0.07 -13.80
N ILE A 21 -1.99 0.77 -12.95
CA ILE A 21 -2.29 0.46 -11.56
C ILE A 21 -3.79 0.41 -11.33
N VAL A 22 -4.25 -0.61 -10.63
CA VAL A 22 -5.61 -0.64 -10.07
C VAL A 22 -5.54 -0.50 -8.56
N HIS A 23 -6.15 0.55 -8.01
CA HIS A 23 -6.18 0.82 -6.59
C HIS A 23 -7.60 0.64 -6.04
N TYR A 24 -7.74 -0.26 -5.07
CA TYR A 24 -8.98 -0.56 -4.35
C TYR A 24 -8.95 0.02 -2.94
N PRO A 25 -9.39 1.26 -2.73
CA PRO A 25 -9.56 1.80 -1.39
C PRO A 25 -10.87 1.30 -0.77
N SER A 26 -10.89 1.19 0.57
CA SER A 26 -12.08 0.81 1.33
C SER A 26 -12.38 1.74 2.51
N GLU A 27 -11.44 2.60 2.90
CA GLU A 27 -11.67 3.65 3.92
C GLU A 27 -11.93 5.02 3.29
N LEU A 28 -11.19 5.36 2.24
CA LEU A 28 -11.31 6.62 1.53
C LEU A 28 -12.00 6.38 0.19
N ASN A 29 -12.84 7.32 -0.23
CA ASN A 29 -13.44 7.24 -1.56
C ASN A 29 -12.42 7.53 -2.68
N GLU A 30 -12.82 7.30 -3.91
CA GLU A 30 -11.99 7.44 -5.11
C GLU A 30 -11.37 8.83 -5.24
N ALA A 31 -12.15 9.88 -4.96
CA ALA A 31 -11.68 11.26 -5.08
C ALA A 31 -10.54 11.58 -4.10
N TYR A 32 -10.67 11.16 -2.82
CA TYR A 32 -9.61 11.38 -1.84
C TYR A 32 -8.34 10.59 -2.13
N VAL A 33 -8.45 9.41 -2.71
CA VAL A 33 -7.28 8.65 -3.13
C VAL A 33 -6.66 9.30 -4.37
N GLY A 34 -7.46 9.73 -5.34
CA GLY A 34 -6.98 10.50 -6.50
C GLY A 34 -6.17 11.73 -6.10
N LEU A 35 -6.68 12.56 -5.17
CA LEU A 35 -5.95 13.71 -4.64
C LEU A 35 -4.59 13.34 -4.02
N ARG A 36 -4.40 12.14 -3.48
CA ARG A 36 -3.09 11.70 -2.98
C ARG A 36 -2.11 11.44 -4.12
N TYR A 37 -2.57 10.82 -5.19
CA TYR A 37 -1.75 10.65 -6.39
C TYR A 37 -1.39 11.99 -6.99
N ASP A 38 -2.36 12.91 -7.12
CA ASP A 38 -2.10 14.28 -7.62
C ASP A 38 -1.05 15.00 -6.76
N SER A 39 -1.15 14.90 -5.43
CA SER A 39 -0.15 15.45 -4.52
C SER A 39 1.23 14.86 -4.70
N ILE A 40 1.32 13.54 -4.90
CA ILE A 40 2.60 12.85 -5.09
C ILE A 40 3.27 13.32 -6.39
N PHE A 41 2.51 13.42 -7.47
CA PHE A 41 3.05 13.81 -8.78
C PHE A 41 3.43 15.29 -8.86
N THR A 42 2.61 16.17 -8.28
CA THR A 42 2.85 17.62 -8.31
C THR A 42 3.77 18.11 -7.19
N GLY A 43 3.88 17.38 -6.09
CA GLY A 43 4.52 17.86 -4.86
C GLY A 43 3.71 18.90 -4.10
N ILE A 44 2.46 19.17 -4.52
CA ILE A 44 1.55 20.14 -3.91
C ILE A 44 0.73 19.46 -2.81
N ALA A 45 0.60 20.10 -1.66
CA ALA A 45 -0.21 19.57 -0.56
C ALA A 45 -1.69 19.44 -0.97
N ASN A 46 -2.36 18.35 -0.56
CA ASN A 46 -3.74 18.04 -0.91
C ASN A 46 -4.71 19.22 -0.78
N GLN A 47 -4.59 19.99 0.28
CA GLN A 47 -5.46 21.13 0.56
C GLN A 47 -5.33 22.27 -0.45
N ASN A 48 -4.20 22.35 -1.16
CA ASN A 48 -3.87 23.41 -2.12
C ASN A 48 -4.14 22.98 -3.57
N LEU A 49 -4.32 21.70 -3.88
CA LEU A 49 -4.51 21.19 -5.25
C LEU A 49 -5.66 21.88 -6.00
N LYS A 50 -6.72 22.27 -5.29
CA LYS A 50 -7.86 23.00 -5.88
C LYS A 50 -7.49 24.32 -6.57
N TYR A 51 -6.35 24.91 -6.19
CA TYR A 51 -5.84 26.17 -6.78
C TYR A 51 -4.79 25.91 -7.89
N HIS A 52 -4.43 24.64 -8.13
CA HIS A 52 -3.34 24.22 -9.01
C HIS A 52 -3.79 23.16 -10.03
N LYS A 53 -4.99 23.31 -10.58
CA LYS A 53 -5.57 22.31 -11.51
C LYS A 53 -4.73 22.13 -12.78
N ASP A 54 -4.18 23.23 -13.30
CA ASP A 54 -3.35 23.21 -14.50
C ASP A 54 -2.02 22.48 -14.26
N ASP A 55 -1.45 22.65 -13.06
CA ASP A 55 -0.24 21.92 -12.65
C ASP A 55 -0.51 20.41 -12.58
N VAL A 56 -1.66 20.02 -11.99
CA VAL A 56 -2.09 18.61 -11.93
C VAL A 56 -2.24 18.05 -13.33
N GLN A 57 -2.95 18.75 -14.21
CA GLN A 57 -3.14 18.27 -15.59
C GLN A 57 -1.81 18.11 -16.31
N THR A 58 -0.91 19.08 -16.18
CA THR A 58 0.43 19.05 -16.80
C THR A 58 1.24 17.84 -16.33
N GLU A 59 1.19 17.51 -15.04
CA GLU A 59 1.91 16.33 -14.53
C GLU A 59 1.25 15.02 -14.97
N MET A 60 -0.09 14.95 -15.02
CA MET A 60 -0.80 13.78 -15.50
C MET A 60 -0.49 13.47 -16.98
N GLU A 61 -0.40 14.48 -17.83
CA GLU A 61 -0.09 14.33 -19.26
C GLU A 61 1.33 13.77 -19.52
N LYS A 62 2.23 13.85 -18.56
CA LYS A 62 3.59 13.26 -18.65
C LYS A 62 3.63 11.77 -18.33
N LEU A 63 2.61 11.26 -17.65
CA LEU A 63 2.58 9.87 -17.23
C LEU A 63 2.33 8.95 -18.43
N LYS A 64 3.04 7.82 -18.44
CA LYS A 64 2.87 6.77 -19.44
C LYS A 64 1.99 5.63 -18.93
N GLY A 65 1.83 5.52 -17.63
CA GLY A 65 0.98 4.53 -16.98
C GLY A 65 -0.36 5.13 -16.57
N ASP A 66 -1.36 4.28 -16.40
CA ASP A 66 -2.72 4.67 -16.03
C ASP A 66 -3.06 4.25 -14.61
N LEU A 67 -4.07 4.90 -14.04
CA LEU A 67 -4.60 4.61 -12.73
C LEU A 67 -6.11 4.40 -12.78
N VAL A 68 -6.54 3.22 -12.37
CA VAL A 68 -7.95 2.93 -12.10
C VAL A 68 -8.16 2.89 -10.59
N ILE A 69 -9.01 3.75 -10.06
CA ILE A 69 -9.41 3.73 -8.65
C ILE A 69 -10.84 3.21 -8.58
N LYS A 70 -11.07 2.17 -7.77
CA LYS A 70 -12.40 1.62 -7.55
C LYS A 70 -12.66 1.43 -6.07
N TYR A 71 -13.49 2.28 -5.52
CA TYR A 71 -13.87 2.25 -4.11
C TYR A 71 -14.86 1.12 -3.82
N TYR A 72 -14.60 0.40 -2.74
CA TYR A 72 -15.52 -0.54 -2.15
C TYR A 72 -15.61 -0.25 -0.64
N PRO A 73 -16.80 0.07 -0.12
CA PRO A 73 -17.00 0.30 1.32
C PRO A 73 -16.49 -0.88 2.15
N THR A 74 -16.05 -0.58 3.37
CA THR A 74 -15.57 -1.58 4.34
C THR A 74 -16.53 -2.79 4.41
N LYS A 75 -15.96 -4.00 4.28
CA LYS A 75 -16.66 -5.29 4.28
C LYS A 75 -17.75 -5.46 3.21
N SER A 76 -17.78 -4.62 2.19
CA SER A 76 -18.70 -4.79 1.06
C SER A 76 -18.12 -5.66 -0.05
N ALA A 77 -16.79 -5.70 -0.21
CA ALA A 77 -16.09 -6.48 -1.22
C ALA A 77 -15.28 -7.62 -0.60
N SER A 78 -15.25 -8.75 -1.29
CA SER A 78 -14.34 -9.86 -1.06
C SER A 78 -13.26 -9.90 -2.14
N VAL A 79 -12.25 -10.77 -2.00
CA VAL A 79 -11.25 -11.00 -3.05
C VAL A 79 -11.91 -11.45 -4.36
N ASN A 80 -12.98 -12.24 -4.29
CA ASN A 80 -13.77 -12.62 -5.47
C ASN A 80 -14.39 -11.41 -6.19
N THR A 81 -14.81 -10.38 -5.43
CA THR A 81 -15.32 -9.12 -5.98
C THR A 81 -14.22 -8.39 -6.75
N LEU A 82 -13.01 -8.34 -6.21
CA LEU A 82 -11.85 -7.74 -6.88
C LEU A 82 -11.47 -8.53 -8.15
N SER A 83 -11.45 -9.86 -8.07
CA SER A 83 -11.21 -10.73 -9.23
C SER A 83 -12.21 -10.47 -10.36
N ALA A 84 -13.50 -10.40 -10.04
CA ALA A 84 -14.55 -10.13 -11.03
C ALA A 84 -14.37 -8.75 -11.70
N HIS A 85 -14.00 -7.73 -10.94
CA HIS A 85 -13.73 -6.40 -11.49
C HIS A 85 -12.48 -6.42 -12.39
N LEU A 86 -11.38 -7.04 -11.94
CA LEU A 86 -10.16 -7.17 -12.75
C LEU A 86 -10.43 -7.90 -14.07
N LYS A 87 -11.11 -9.04 -14.03
CA LYS A 87 -11.52 -9.78 -15.24
C LYS A 87 -12.31 -8.91 -16.22
N ARG A 88 -13.26 -8.13 -15.67
CA ARG A 88 -14.07 -7.23 -16.49
C ARG A 88 -13.23 -6.17 -17.19
N ILE A 89 -12.38 -5.44 -16.47
CA ILE A 89 -11.61 -4.35 -17.06
C ILE A 89 -10.54 -4.85 -18.03
N THR A 90 -9.89 -5.99 -17.74
CA THR A 90 -8.91 -6.59 -18.64
C THR A 90 -9.57 -7.12 -19.92
N THR A 91 -10.78 -7.70 -19.84
CA THR A 91 -11.56 -8.10 -21.01
C THR A 91 -11.94 -6.89 -21.87
N LEU A 92 -12.11 -5.72 -21.28
CA LEU A 92 -12.38 -4.46 -21.99
C LEU A 92 -11.11 -3.79 -22.53
N GLY A 93 -9.94 -4.42 -22.38
CA GLY A 93 -8.67 -3.95 -22.92
C GLY A 93 -7.84 -3.10 -21.96
N THR A 94 -8.23 -2.97 -20.70
CA THR A 94 -7.39 -2.27 -19.69
C THR A 94 -6.21 -3.16 -19.31
N GLU A 95 -5.01 -2.67 -19.51
CA GLU A 95 -3.81 -3.33 -18.99
C GLU A 95 -3.72 -3.11 -17.47
N VAL A 96 -3.23 -4.12 -16.75
CA VAL A 96 -3.02 -4.06 -15.30
C VAL A 96 -1.68 -4.69 -14.96
N ASP A 97 -0.77 -3.89 -14.43
CA ASP A 97 0.58 -4.33 -14.04
C ASP A 97 0.72 -4.52 -12.53
N MET A 98 -0.14 -3.88 -11.74
CA MET A 98 -0.08 -3.93 -10.29
C MET A 98 -1.45 -3.61 -9.67
N VAL A 99 -1.77 -4.29 -8.59
CA VAL A 99 -2.96 -3.99 -7.78
C VAL A 99 -2.54 -3.49 -6.40
N VAL A 100 -3.24 -2.46 -5.94
CA VAL A 100 -3.14 -1.93 -4.57
C VAL A 100 -4.48 -2.14 -3.88
N VAL A 101 -4.46 -2.77 -2.70
CA VAL A 101 -5.64 -2.96 -1.85
C VAL A 101 -5.43 -2.19 -0.53
N ASP A 102 -6.18 -1.13 -0.32
CA ASP A 102 -6.01 -0.26 0.86
C ASP A 102 -7.25 -0.35 1.80
N TYR A 103 -7.26 -1.27 2.72
CA TYR A 103 -6.32 -2.34 3.05
C TYR A 103 -7.06 -3.68 3.21
N ALA A 104 -6.32 -4.78 3.11
CA ALA A 104 -6.90 -6.13 3.03
C ALA A 104 -7.70 -6.54 4.27
N ASP A 105 -7.32 -6.11 5.48
CA ASP A 105 -7.96 -6.53 6.74
C ASP A 105 -9.45 -6.15 6.83
N ILE A 106 -9.93 -5.25 5.98
CA ILE A 106 -11.33 -4.81 5.96
C ILE A 106 -12.13 -5.36 4.76
N LEU A 107 -11.53 -6.28 3.99
CA LEU A 107 -12.27 -7.08 3.03
C LEU A 107 -13.19 -8.08 3.74
N LYS A 108 -14.16 -8.56 3.02
CA LYS A 108 -15.07 -9.61 3.49
C LYS A 108 -14.44 -10.99 3.24
N ASP A 109 -14.32 -11.79 4.30
CA ASP A 109 -13.99 -13.22 4.19
C ASP A 109 -15.17 -13.98 3.57
N THR A 110 -14.92 -14.80 2.57
CA THR A 110 -15.90 -15.70 1.94
C THR A 110 -15.87 -17.10 2.50
N GLY A 111 -14.84 -17.46 3.27
CA GLY A 111 -14.70 -18.78 3.90
C GLY A 111 -15.62 -19.01 5.09
N GLY A 112 -16.36 -17.97 5.55
CA GLY A 112 -17.33 -18.10 6.64
C GLY A 112 -16.70 -18.37 8.00
N SER A 113 -15.42 -18.06 8.18
CA SER A 113 -14.74 -18.28 9.45
C SER A 113 -15.32 -17.40 10.56
N ARG A 114 -15.60 -18.00 11.72
CA ARG A 114 -16.07 -17.26 12.90
C ARG A 114 -14.96 -16.56 13.65
N GLU A 115 -13.73 -17.01 13.50
CA GLU A 115 -12.57 -16.43 14.15
C GLU A 115 -11.89 -15.41 13.23
N VAL A 116 -11.69 -14.21 13.73
CA VAL A 116 -11.06 -13.09 12.98
C VAL A 116 -9.71 -13.49 12.40
N ARG A 117 -8.88 -14.23 13.16
CA ARG A 117 -7.56 -14.68 12.69
C ARG A 117 -7.64 -15.56 11.45
N HIS A 118 -8.56 -16.51 11.44
CA HIS A 118 -8.75 -17.41 10.30
C HIS A 118 -9.33 -16.66 9.10
N ALA A 119 -10.32 -15.78 9.34
CA ALA A 119 -10.87 -14.92 8.28
C ALA A 119 -9.81 -14.06 7.61
N LEU A 120 -8.90 -13.46 8.39
CA LEU A 120 -7.79 -12.68 7.86
C LEU A 120 -6.80 -13.57 7.10
N GLY A 121 -6.46 -14.75 7.62
CA GLY A 121 -5.61 -15.71 6.92
C GLY A 121 -6.15 -16.04 5.52
N ASN A 122 -7.43 -16.38 5.43
CA ASN A 122 -8.11 -16.69 4.16
C ASN A 122 -8.01 -15.52 3.18
N ILE A 123 -8.29 -14.28 3.62
CA ILE A 123 -8.23 -13.10 2.76
C ILE A 123 -6.82 -12.93 2.14
N TYR A 124 -5.76 -13.13 2.94
CA TYR A 124 -4.39 -12.98 2.43
C TYR A 124 -4.00 -14.13 1.50
N GLU A 125 -4.46 -15.35 1.76
CA GLU A 125 -4.27 -16.49 0.87
C GLU A 125 -5.02 -16.29 -0.45
N ASP A 126 -6.26 -15.81 -0.40
CA ASP A 126 -7.06 -15.49 -1.58
C ASP A 126 -6.40 -14.37 -2.42
N LEU A 127 -5.86 -13.32 -1.77
CA LEU A 127 -5.11 -12.26 -2.47
C LEU A 127 -3.84 -12.81 -3.14
N ARG A 128 -3.13 -13.74 -2.48
CA ARG A 128 -1.99 -14.42 -3.08
C ARG A 128 -2.42 -15.26 -4.29
N GLY A 129 -3.54 -15.96 -4.18
CA GLY A 129 -4.15 -16.70 -5.30
C GLY A 129 -4.48 -15.79 -6.47
N LEU A 130 -5.08 -14.62 -6.19
CA LEU A 130 -5.41 -13.61 -7.19
C LEU A 130 -4.15 -13.07 -7.89
N ALA A 131 -3.08 -12.79 -7.14
CA ALA A 131 -1.80 -12.36 -7.71
C ALA A 131 -1.23 -13.42 -8.67
N GLY A 132 -1.34 -14.70 -8.31
CA GLY A 132 -0.93 -15.82 -9.16
C GLY A 132 -1.81 -15.98 -10.40
N GLU A 133 -3.12 -15.82 -10.28
CA GLU A 133 -4.07 -15.91 -11.39
C GLU A 133 -3.80 -14.85 -12.48
N PHE A 134 -3.57 -13.60 -12.07
CA PHE A 134 -3.32 -12.49 -12.99
C PHE A 134 -1.84 -12.29 -13.32
N GLN A 135 -0.93 -12.99 -12.65
CA GLN A 135 0.54 -12.83 -12.79
C GLN A 135 1.00 -11.39 -12.53
N ILE A 136 0.39 -10.72 -11.55
CA ILE A 136 0.69 -9.34 -11.16
C ILE A 136 0.95 -9.22 -9.65
N PRO A 137 1.81 -8.30 -9.20
CA PRO A 137 1.99 -8.03 -7.79
C PRO A 137 0.73 -7.38 -7.18
N ILE A 138 0.40 -7.80 -5.96
CA ILE A 138 -0.63 -7.17 -5.14
C ILE A 138 0.02 -6.60 -3.89
N TRP A 139 -0.13 -5.29 -3.70
CA TRP A 139 0.30 -4.58 -2.51
C TRP A 139 -0.87 -4.31 -1.59
N THR A 140 -0.69 -4.54 -0.31
CA THR A 140 -1.68 -4.19 0.71
C THR A 140 -0.99 -3.73 1.99
N ALA A 141 -1.77 -3.23 2.92
CA ALA A 141 -1.29 -2.83 4.24
C ALA A 141 -2.01 -3.60 5.34
N SER A 142 -1.38 -3.70 6.48
CA SER A 142 -1.96 -4.20 7.72
C SER A 142 -1.66 -3.23 8.87
N GLN A 143 -2.47 -3.27 9.92
CA GLN A 143 -2.21 -2.46 11.10
C GLN A 143 -1.20 -3.16 12.01
N ALA A 144 -0.32 -2.38 12.63
CA ALA A 144 0.48 -2.86 13.75
C ALA A 144 -0.31 -2.77 15.05
N ASN A 145 0.06 -3.57 16.05
CA ASN A 145 -0.50 -3.51 17.39
C ASN A 145 -0.23 -2.15 18.02
N ARG A 146 -1.07 -1.74 18.99
CA ARG A 146 -0.87 -0.48 19.73
C ARG A 146 0.47 -0.42 20.45
N SER A 147 0.98 -1.57 20.91
CA SER A 147 2.31 -1.68 21.54
C SER A 147 3.48 -1.32 20.62
N ALA A 148 3.23 -1.22 19.30
CA ALA A 148 4.27 -0.85 18.33
C ALA A 148 4.36 0.67 18.06
N LEU A 149 3.52 1.50 18.69
CA LEU A 149 3.45 2.93 18.37
C LEU A 149 4.73 3.70 18.75
N ASP A 150 5.44 3.24 19.79
CA ASP A 150 6.64 3.87 20.31
C ASP A 150 7.93 3.08 19.98
N GLU A 151 7.81 2.04 19.16
CA GLU A 151 8.95 1.24 18.72
C GLU A 151 9.73 1.94 17.61
N ASP A 152 11.06 1.83 17.68
CA ASP A 152 11.94 2.30 16.59
C ASP A 152 11.78 1.47 15.34
N VAL A 153 11.56 0.17 15.51
CA VAL A 153 11.35 -0.81 14.45
C VAL A 153 10.15 -1.69 14.81
N ILE A 154 9.23 -1.85 13.88
CA ILE A 154 8.09 -2.74 14.04
C ILE A 154 8.45 -4.10 13.44
N GLU A 155 8.62 -5.09 14.30
CA GLU A 155 8.92 -6.46 13.92
C GLU A 155 7.65 -7.29 13.66
N ALA A 156 7.84 -8.52 13.15
CA ALA A 156 6.78 -9.47 12.84
C ALA A 156 5.81 -9.72 14.00
N THR A 157 6.30 -9.79 15.22
CA THR A 157 5.52 -10.01 16.45
C THR A 157 4.54 -8.89 16.78
N LYS A 158 4.74 -7.72 16.19
CA LYS A 158 3.92 -6.51 16.38
C LYS A 158 2.85 -6.33 15.29
N VAL A 159 2.75 -7.24 14.33
CA VAL A 159 1.68 -7.21 13.32
C VAL A 159 0.38 -7.66 13.96
N SER A 160 -0.68 -6.86 13.79
CA SER A 160 -1.97 -7.07 14.42
C SER A 160 -2.64 -8.37 13.94
N GLU A 161 -3.19 -9.11 14.89
CA GLU A 161 -4.17 -10.19 14.77
C GLU A 161 -3.77 -11.50 14.07
N SER A 162 -2.77 -11.51 13.17
CA SER A 162 -2.40 -12.75 12.50
C SER A 162 -0.98 -12.77 11.98
N TYR A 163 -0.14 -13.61 12.56
CA TYR A 163 1.19 -13.93 12.01
C TYR A 163 1.10 -14.60 10.62
N GLN A 164 -0.03 -15.22 10.31
CA GLN A 164 -0.28 -15.87 9.02
C GLN A 164 -0.18 -14.89 7.84
N LYS A 165 -0.55 -13.60 8.03
CA LYS A 165 -0.37 -12.56 7.01
C LYS A 165 1.09 -12.45 6.55
N ILE A 166 2.02 -12.46 7.52
CA ILE A 166 3.47 -12.41 7.23
C ILE A 166 3.92 -13.68 6.53
N MET A 167 3.41 -14.83 6.96
CA MET A 167 3.78 -16.12 6.36
C MET A 167 3.33 -16.20 4.90
N THR A 168 2.14 -15.70 4.59
CA THR A 168 1.56 -15.74 3.24
C THR A 168 2.24 -14.75 2.29
N ALA A 169 2.60 -13.55 2.74
CA ALA A 169 3.23 -12.53 1.90
C ALA A 169 4.65 -12.94 1.46
N ASP A 170 5.06 -12.50 0.28
CA ASP A 170 6.41 -12.71 -0.26
C ASP A 170 7.40 -11.65 0.21
N PHE A 171 6.92 -10.43 0.43
CA PHE A 171 7.67 -9.31 0.95
C PHE A 171 6.84 -8.58 2.01
N VAL A 172 7.45 -8.26 3.15
CA VAL A 172 6.82 -7.50 4.22
C VAL A 172 7.77 -6.45 4.73
N MET A 173 7.31 -5.22 4.76
CA MET A 173 8.03 -4.12 5.40
C MET A 173 7.13 -3.36 6.36
N SER A 174 7.71 -2.84 7.42
CA SER A 174 7.03 -1.94 8.35
C SER A 174 7.51 -0.50 8.19
N LEU A 175 6.64 0.45 8.51
CA LEU A 175 6.96 1.87 8.65
C LEU A 175 6.75 2.30 10.09
N SER A 176 7.82 2.67 10.77
CA SER A 176 7.81 3.24 12.11
C SER A 176 7.90 4.76 12.04
N ARG A 177 7.00 5.43 12.76
CA ARG A 177 7.00 6.90 12.91
C ARG A 177 6.54 7.25 14.32
N LYS A 178 7.46 7.67 15.17
CA LYS A 178 7.16 8.25 16.48
C LYS A 178 6.55 9.64 16.34
N VAL A 179 6.21 10.28 17.45
CA VAL A 179 5.63 11.63 17.44
C VAL A 179 6.61 12.63 16.81
N GLU A 180 7.88 12.56 17.20
CA GLU A 180 8.95 13.41 16.67
C GLU A 180 9.15 13.21 15.17
N ASP A 181 9.08 11.96 14.70
CA ASP A 181 9.17 11.62 13.28
C ASP A 181 8.02 12.25 12.47
N LYS A 182 6.82 12.31 13.05
CA LYS A 182 5.68 12.93 12.37
C LYS A 182 5.86 14.45 12.22
N ILE A 183 6.44 15.09 13.24
CA ILE A 183 6.76 16.53 13.21
C ILE A 183 7.88 16.80 12.21
N GLY A 184 8.94 15.96 12.24
CA GLY A 184 10.12 16.11 11.39
C GLY A 184 9.94 15.57 9.95
N ASN A 185 8.78 15.01 9.62
CA ASN A 185 8.55 14.31 8.34
C ASN A 185 9.57 13.19 8.07
N THR A 186 9.93 12.46 9.11
CA THR A 186 10.86 11.31 9.05
C THR A 186 10.13 10.00 9.35
N GLY A 187 10.86 8.90 9.26
CA GLY A 187 10.41 7.57 9.60
C GLY A 187 11.48 6.53 9.30
N ARG A 188 11.18 5.28 9.58
CA ARG A 188 12.06 4.15 9.32
C ARG A 188 11.27 3.05 8.65
N PHE A 189 11.76 2.56 7.51
CA PHE A 189 11.29 1.33 6.91
C PHE A 189 12.17 0.17 7.37
N HIS A 190 11.53 -0.93 7.79
CA HIS A 190 12.23 -2.15 8.17
C HIS A 190 11.68 -3.32 7.35
N VAL A 191 12.57 -4.09 6.73
CA VAL A 191 12.22 -5.29 5.96
C VAL A 191 12.06 -6.45 6.93
N ILE A 192 10.82 -6.83 7.21
CA ILE A 192 10.47 -7.94 8.11
C ILE A 192 10.68 -9.28 7.42
N LYS A 193 10.37 -9.36 6.13
CA LYS A 193 10.48 -10.58 5.33
C LYS A 193 10.76 -10.23 3.88
N ASN A 194 11.66 -10.98 3.27
CA ASN A 194 11.93 -10.90 1.85
C ASN A 194 12.23 -12.30 1.31
N ARG A 195 11.29 -12.87 0.54
CA ARG A 195 11.46 -14.21 -0.05
C ARG A 195 12.52 -14.24 -1.15
N PHE A 196 12.84 -13.08 -1.73
CA PHE A 196 13.72 -12.96 -2.91
C PHE A 196 15.10 -12.41 -2.58
N GLY A 197 15.40 -12.15 -1.30
CA GLY A 197 16.68 -11.58 -0.89
C GLY A 197 16.79 -11.45 0.63
N PRO A 198 17.76 -10.67 1.13
CA PRO A 198 17.95 -10.46 2.56
C PRO A 198 16.78 -9.71 3.21
N ASP A 199 16.55 -9.98 4.48
CA ASP A 199 15.62 -9.27 5.36
C ASP A 199 16.34 -8.71 6.60
N GLY A 200 15.60 -8.12 7.54
CA GLY A 200 16.17 -7.54 8.76
C GLY A 200 16.82 -6.17 8.59
N MET A 201 16.81 -5.60 7.40
CA MET A 201 17.41 -4.28 7.13
C MET A 201 16.46 -3.15 7.52
N THR A 202 17.03 -2.07 8.07
CA THR A 202 16.28 -0.85 8.41
C THR A 202 16.85 0.34 7.62
N PHE A 203 15.95 1.10 7.03
CA PHE A 203 16.27 2.24 6.19
C PHE A 203 15.64 3.52 6.77
N PRO A 204 16.43 4.55 7.07
CA PRO A 204 15.88 5.85 7.41
C PRO A 204 15.16 6.45 6.19
N ALA A 205 14.12 7.22 6.46
CA ALA A 205 13.31 7.80 5.40
C ALA A 205 12.80 9.20 5.74
N LYS A 206 12.60 10.02 4.71
CA LYS A 206 11.71 11.17 4.78
C LYS A 206 10.32 10.74 4.35
N VAL A 207 9.32 11.12 5.13
CA VAL A 207 7.92 10.73 4.91
C VAL A 207 7.03 11.95 5.11
N ASN A 208 6.81 12.69 4.04
CA ASN A 208 5.93 13.86 4.07
C ASN A 208 4.50 13.45 3.73
N THR A 209 3.63 13.39 4.73
CA THR A 209 2.21 13.00 4.54
C THR A 209 1.32 14.14 4.05
N ASN A 210 1.83 15.35 3.83
CA ASN A 210 1.07 16.45 3.22
C ASN A 210 1.12 16.36 1.68
N THR A 211 2.27 15.95 1.14
CA THR A 211 2.50 15.83 -0.30
C THR A 211 2.65 14.39 -0.78
N GLY A 212 2.76 13.43 0.15
CA GLY A 212 3.04 12.03 -0.17
C GLY A 212 4.48 11.75 -0.61
N LYS A 213 5.36 12.76 -0.61
CA LYS A 213 6.76 12.56 -0.99
C LYS A 213 7.47 11.67 0.03
N MET A 214 8.07 10.61 -0.47
CA MET A 214 8.84 9.64 0.31
C MET A 214 10.22 9.46 -0.30
N GLU A 215 11.25 9.53 0.55
CA GLU A 215 12.65 9.29 0.16
C GLU A 215 13.23 8.27 1.15
N ILE A 216 13.73 7.15 0.66
CA ILE A 216 14.37 6.12 1.46
C ILE A 216 15.88 6.25 1.26
N PHE A 217 16.63 6.27 2.35
CA PHE A 217 18.08 6.39 2.34
C PHE A 217 18.73 5.05 2.65
N GLU A 218 19.98 4.88 2.21
CA GLU A 218 20.76 3.70 2.57
C GLU A 218 20.81 3.55 4.09
N GLY A 219 20.40 2.39 4.57
CA GLY A 219 20.53 2.02 5.97
C GLY A 219 21.98 1.71 6.28
N ASN A 220 22.48 2.13 7.42
CA ASN A 220 23.70 1.55 7.95
C ASN A 220 23.39 0.06 8.18
N SER A 221 24.02 -0.82 7.42
CA SER A 221 24.08 -2.22 7.77
C SER A 221 24.66 -2.30 9.16
N VAL A 222 23.86 -2.71 10.14
CA VAL A 222 24.39 -3.06 11.45
C VAL A 222 25.37 -4.20 11.19
N GLY A 223 26.64 -3.83 11.23
CA GLY A 223 27.72 -4.74 10.91
C GLY A 223 27.63 -5.97 11.80
N GLY A 224 27.58 -7.12 11.17
CA GLY A 224 27.81 -8.37 11.84
C GLY A 224 29.15 -8.33 12.59
N LYS A 225 29.09 -8.65 13.85
CA LYS A 225 30.19 -9.26 14.59
C LYS A 225 29.90 -10.74 14.70
#